data_b4725b22357da39bb22b0e354fcd0f3b
#
_entry.id   b4725b22357da39bb22b0e354fcd0f3b
#
_cell.length_a   1.000
_cell.length_b   1.000
_cell.length_c   1.000
_cell.angle_alpha   90.00
_cell.angle_beta   90.00
_cell.angle_gamma   90.00
#
_symmetry.space_group_name_H-M   'P 1'
#
loop_
_entity.id
_entity.type
_entity.pdbx_description
1 polymer ?
#
loop_
_entity_poly.entity_id
_entity_poly.type
_entity_poly.pdbx_seq_one_letter_code
_entity_poly.pdbx_strand_id
1 'polypeptide(L)'
;AAVIAMINQVFGSYAPGALNVARCESGFNPLAYNPISIGGNHAEGVFQILYPSTWSGTSEASSSPYSAMANILAAHQIFARDGYSWREWSCAA
;
A
#
# COMPACT_ATOMS: atom_id res chain seq x y z
N ALA A 1 2.51 -13.00 -8.92
CA ALA A 1 1.29 -13.82 -8.95
C ALA A 1 0.56 -13.80 -7.60
N ALA A 2 1.26 -14.11 -6.49
CA ALA A 2 0.60 -14.11 -5.16
C ALA A 2 0.13 -12.72 -4.74
N VAL A 3 0.92 -11.69 -4.99
CA VAL A 3 0.56 -10.31 -4.64
C VAL A 3 -0.67 -9.86 -5.42
N ILE A 4 -0.75 -10.14 -6.70
CA ILE A 4 -1.90 -9.78 -7.52
C ILE A 4 -3.17 -10.48 -7.01
N ALA A 5 -3.07 -11.76 -6.66
CA ALA A 5 -4.20 -12.52 -6.10
C ALA A 5 -4.69 -11.92 -4.77
N MET A 6 -3.77 -11.51 -3.90
CA MET A 6 -4.09 -10.86 -2.63
C MET A 6 -4.83 -9.54 -2.86
N ILE A 7 -4.36 -8.72 -3.80
CA ILE A 7 -4.99 -7.45 -4.13
C ILE A 7 -6.43 -7.68 -4.62
N ASN A 8 -6.62 -8.64 -5.53
CA ASN A 8 -7.95 -8.98 -6.02
C ASN A 8 -8.87 -9.40 -4.87
N GLN A 9 -8.37 -10.21 -3.95
CA GLN A 9 -9.15 -10.69 -2.81
C GLN A 9 -9.56 -9.55 -1.87
N VAL A 10 -8.61 -8.68 -1.53
CA VAL A 10 -8.84 -7.61 -0.54
C VAL A 10 -9.68 -6.48 -1.12
N PHE A 11 -9.41 -6.07 -2.35
CA PHE A 11 -10.06 -4.91 -2.94
C PHE A 11 -11.36 -5.22 -3.70
N GLY A 12 -11.59 -6.47 -4.07
CA GLY A 12 -12.84 -6.86 -4.73
C GLY A 12 -13.12 -6.02 -5.97
N SER A 13 -14.26 -5.33 -6.01
CA SER A 13 -14.65 -4.51 -7.16
C SER A 13 -13.73 -3.30 -7.39
N TYR A 14 -12.93 -2.90 -6.39
CA TYR A 14 -11.94 -1.83 -6.53
C TYR A 14 -10.57 -2.35 -7.00
N ALA A 15 -10.43 -3.65 -7.24
CA ALA A 15 -9.15 -4.24 -7.60
C ALA A 15 -8.51 -3.66 -8.87
N PRO A 16 -9.24 -3.33 -9.95
CA PRO A 16 -8.59 -2.76 -11.14
C PRO A 16 -7.77 -1.51 -10.84
N GLY A 17 -8.34 -0.57 -10.08
CA GLY A 17 -7.61 0.64 -9.67
C GLY A 17 -6.46 0.31 -8.72
N ALA A 18 -6.69 -0.58 -7.75
CA ALA A 18 -5.65 -1.00 -6.80
C ALA A 18 -4.46 -1.66 -7.50
N LEU A 19 -4.71 -2.49 -8.51
CA LEU A 19 -3.66 -3.13 -9.30
C LEU A 19 -2.83 -2.09 -10.06
N ASN A 20 -3.48 -1.06 -10.62
CA ASN A 20 -2.76 0.01 -11.31
C ASN A 20 -1.86 0.79 -10.36
N VAL A 21 -2.35 1.11 -9.17
CA VAL A 21 -1.56 1.84 -8.15
C VAL A 21 -0.38 0.99 -7.70
N ALA A 22 -0.60 -0.26 -7.31
CA ALA A 22 0.46 -1.14 -6.83
C ALA A 22 1.54 -1.37 -7.88
N ARG A 23 1.14 -1.57 -9.14
CA ARG A 23 2.10 -1.74 -10.24
C ARG A 23 2.96 -0.49 -10.41
N CYS A 24 2.36 0.68 -10.39
CA CYS A 24 3.07 1.95 -10.51
C CYS A 24 3.98 2.20 -9.31
N GLU A 25 3.51 1.96 -8.09
CA GLU A 25 4.25 2.25 -6.87
C GLU A 25 5.46 1.33 -6.69
N SER A 26 5.30 0.03 -6.89
CA SER A 26 6.32 -0.94 -6.54
C SER A 26 6.58 -2.03 -7.57
N GLY A 27 5.80 -2.08 -8.66
CA GLY A 27 5.84 -3.22 -9.58
C GLY A 27 5.42 -4.53 -8.90
N PHE A 28 4.51 -4.46 -7.94
CA PHE A 28 4.05 -5.60 -7.13
C PHE A 28 5.14 -6.21 -6.25
N ASN A 29 6.18 -5.43 -5.92
CA ASN A 29 7.30 -5.91 -5.12
C ASN A 29 7.05 -5.65 -3.63
N PRO A 30 6.84 -6.70 -2.81
CA PRO A 30 6.57 -6.51 -1.38
C PRO A 30 7.79 -5.97 -0.62
N LEU A 31 9.00 -6.07 -1.17
CA LEU A 31 10.23 -5.61 -0.54
C LEU A 31 10.68 -4.24 -1.04
N ALA A 32 9.86 -3.54 -1.80
CA ALA A 32 10.22 -2.25 -2.36
C ALA A 32 10.47 -1.23 -1.24
N TYR A 33 11.57 -0.48 -1.36
CA TYR A 33 11.96 0.56 -0.42
C TYR A 33 12.36 1.81 -1.20
N ASN A 34 11.75 2.94 -0.87
CA ASN A 34 12.10 4.22 -1.47
C ASN A 34 13.10 4.94 -0.54
N PRO A 35 14.35 5.15 -0.98
CA PRO A 35 15.38 5.78 -0.14
C PRO A 35 15.15 7.27 0.10
N ILE A 36 14.23 7.91 -0.65
CA ILE A 36 13.91 9.31 -0.44
C ILE A 36 13.17 9.47 0.88
N SER A 37 13.71 10.28 1.79
CA SER A 37 13.10 10.56 3.09
C SER A 37 12.04 11.65 2.96
N ILE A 38 10.89 11.43 3.59
CA ILE A 38 9.83 12.43 3.72
C ILE A 38 9.60 12.62 5.22
N GLY A 39 10.21 13.66 5.79
CA GLY A 39 10.13 13.91 7.23
C GLY A 39 10.67 12.78 8.09
N GLY A 40 11.70 12.07 7.61
CA GLY A 40 12.27 10.91 8.28
C GLY A 40 11.55 9.60 7.99
N ASN A 41 10.52 9.62 7.14
CA ASN A 41 9.76 8.44 6.75
C ASN A 41 10.13 8.00 5.35
N HIS A 42 9.98 6.70 5.07
CA HIS A 42 10.24 6.12 3.76
C HIS A 42 9.02 5.32 3.29
N ALA A 43 8.74 5.39 1.99
CA ALA A 43 7.69 4.59 1.39
C ALA A 43 8.17 3.14 1.27
N GLU A 44 7.37 2.19 1.74
CA GLU A 44 7.78 0.78 1.85
C GLU A 44 6.67 -0.18 1.43
N GLY A 45 7.06 -1.27 0.79
CA GLY A 45 6.19 -2.39 0.45
C GLY A 45 5.39 -2.21 -0.81
N VAL A 46 4.41 -3.09 -0.99
CA VAL A 46 3.60 -3.19 -2.22
C VAL A 46 2.96 -1.87 -2.61
N PHE A 47 2.33 -1.18 -1.65
CA PHE A 47 1.64 0.09 -1.88
C PHE A 47 2.44 1.31 -1.45
N GLN A 48 3.73 1.13 -1.10
CA GLN A 48 4.63 2.24 -0.76
C GLN A 48 4.02 3.16 0.30
N ILE A 49 3.65 2.58 1.43
CA ILE A 49 3.09 3.31 2.57
C ILE A 49 4.23 3.89 3.40
N LEU A 50 4.09 5.16 3.80
CA LEU A 50 5.12 5.84 4.61
C LEU A 50 5.30 5.16 5.97
N TYR A 51 6.51 4.72 6.24
CA TYR A 51 6.89 4.07 7.48
C TYR A 51 7.89 4.94 8.23
N PRO A 52 7.74 5.14 9.55
CA PRO A 52 6.69 4.57 10.40
C PRO A 52 5.40 5.42 10.52
N SER A 53 5.36 6.65 10.03
CA SER A 53 4.29 7.58 10.36
C SER A 53 2.89 7.08 9.94
N THR A 54 2.66 6.92 8.65
CA THR A 54 1.35 6.47 8.15
C THR A 54 1.06 5.04 8.58
N TRP A 55 2.07 4.17 8.51
CA TRP A 55 1.94 2.77 8.89
C TRP A 55 1.44 2.60 10.32
N SER A 56 1.98 3.39 11.25
CA SER A 56 1.62 3.30 12.67
C SER A 56 0.15 3.62 12.94
N GLY A 57 -0.50 4.35 12.06
CA GLY A 57 -1.92 4.70 12.18
C GLY A 57 -2.86 3.67 11.57
N THR A 58 -2.36 2.56 11.06
CA THR A 58 -3.19 1.50 10.48
C THR A 58 -3.37 0.34 11.45
N SER A 59 -4.36 -0.52 11.17
CA SER A 59 -4.59 -1.74 11.94
C SER A 59 -3.43 -2.74 11.84
N GLU A 60 -2.52 -2.55 10.87
CA GLU A 60 -1.37 -3.42 10.61
C GLU A 60 -0.08 -2.93 11.28
N ALA A 61 -0.18 -1.97 12.20
CA ALA A 61 0.98 -1.30 12.81
C ALA A 61 1.97 -2.27 13.48
N SER A 62 1.49 -3.37 14.02
CA SER A 62 2.34 -4.39 14.67
C SER A 62 2.97 -5.37 13.68
N SER A 63 2.62 -5.32 12.42
CA SER A 63 3.17 -6.15 11.36
C SER A 63 4.23 -5.39 10.57
N SER A 64 5.04 -6.12 9.82
CA SER A 64 6.03 -5.51 8.92
C SER A 64 5.34 -4.93 7.68
N PRO A 65 5.74 -3.73 7.21
CA PRO A 65 5.25 -3.20 5.94
C PRO A 65 5.72 -4.02 4.74
N TYR A 66 6.69 -4.91 4.93
CA TYR A 66 7.16 -5.83 3.89
C TYR A 66 6.38 -7.15 3.86
N SER A 67 5.45 -7.36 4.79
CA SER A 67 4.45 -8.42 4.64
C SER A 67 3.46 -7.99 3.57
N ALA A 68 3.38 -8.75 2.47
CA ALA A 68 2.51 -8.37 1.35
C ALA A 68 1.06 -8.20 1.79
N MET A 69 0.51 -9.16 2.54
CA MET A 69 -0.88 -9.09 2.98
C MET A 69 -1.10 -7.93 3.94
N ALA A 70 -0.20 -7.70 4.90
CA ALA A 70 -0.32 -6.58 5.84
C ALA A 70 -0.32 -5.24 5.11
N ASN A 71 0.58 -5.08 4.12
CA ASN A 71 0.67 -3.85 3.32
C ASN A 71 -0.61 -3.60 2.51
N ILE A 72 -1.14 -4.66 1.89
CA ILE A 72 -2.37 -4.58 1.10
C ILE A 72 -3.57 -4.24 1.98
N LEU A 73 -3.67 -4.85 3.17
CA LEU A 73 -4.75 -4.54 4.12
C LEU A 73 -4.65 -3.10 4.63
N ALA A 74 -3.45 -2.63 4.95
CA ALA A 74 -3.23 -1.25 5.36
C ALA A 74 -3.61 -0.27 4.25
N ALA A 75 -3.24 -0.56 3.01
CA ALA A 75 -3.61 0.26 1.86
C ALA A 75 -5.11 0.34 1.68
N HIS A 76 -5.81 -0.78 1.83
CA HIS A 76 -7.27 -0.79 1.75
C HIS A 76 -7.90 0.06 2.85
N GLN A 77 -7.36 0.00 4.07
CA GLN A 77 -7.85 0.82 5.18
C GLN A 77 -7.72 2.31 4.88
N ILE A 78 -6.56 2.74 4.38
CA ILE A 78 -6.31 4.14 4.03
C ILE A 78 -7.24 4.58 2.91
N PHE A 79 -7.35 3.77 1.87
CA PHE A 79 -8.22 4.00 0.72
C PHE A 79 -9.68 4.19 1.15
N ALA A 80 -10.19 3.28 1.98
CA ALA A 80 -11.58 3.31 2.43
C ALA A 80 -11.88 4.50 3.35
N ARG A 81 -10.97 4.83 4.29
CA ARG A 81 -11.18 5.98 5.18
C ARG A 81 -11.13 7.31 4.44
N ASP A 82 -10.47 7.35 3.28
CA ASP A 82 -10.42 8.55 2.42
C ASP A 82 -11.61 8.61 1.46
N GLY A 83 -12.67 7.85 1.71
CA GLY A 83 -13.84 7.81 0.85
C GLY A 83 -13.61 7.04 -0.43
N TYR A 84 -12.85 5.96 -0.35
CA TYR A 84 -12.50 5.12 -1.51
C TYR A 84 -11.72 5.91 -2.55
N SER A 85 -10.72 6.66 -2.09
CA SER A 85 -9.90 7.54 -2.90
C SER A 85 -8.42 7.16 -2.81
N TRP A 86 -7.71 7.33 -3.92
CA TRP A 86 -6.26 7.10 -4.02
C TRP A 86 -5.46 8.40 -3.82
N ARG A 87 -6.05 9.41 -3.20
CA ARG A 87 -5.44 10.75 -3.10
C ARG A 87 -4.12 10.78 -2.32
N GLU A 88 -3.86 9.79 -1.46
CA GLU A 88 -2.63 9.75 -0.68
C GLU A 88 -1.46 9.13 -1.45
N TRP A 89 -1.70 8.55 -2.62
CA TRP A 89 -0.66 7.94 -3.43
C TRP A 89 -0.22 8.85 -4.56
N SER A 90 1.10 8.84 -4.85
CA SER A 90 1.64 9.58 -6.00
C SER A 90 1.20 8.94 -7.32
N CYS A 91 0.96 7.64 -7.32
CA CYS A 91 0.42 6.91 -8.46
C CYS A 91 -1.10 6.83 -8.33
N ALA A 92 -1.81 7.76 -8.95
CA ALA A 92 -3.28 7.71 -8.97
C ALA A 92 -3.77 6.55 -9.86
N ALA A 93 -4.92 5.98 -9.48
CA ALA A 93 -5.54 4.90 -10.25
C ALA A 93 -6.19 5.40 -11.54
#